data_3c4e2aaacafce101bf4db22f6242ae77
#
_entry.id   3c4e2aaacafce101bf4db22f6242ae77
#
_cell.length_a   1.000
_cell.length_b   1.000
_cell.length_c   1.000
_cell.angle_alpha   90.00
_cell.angle_beta   90.00
_cell.angle_gamma   90.00
#
_symmetry.space_group_name_H-M   'P 1'
#
loop_
_entity.id
_entity.type
_entity.pdbx_description
1 polymer ?
#
loop_
_entity_poly.entity_id
_entity_poly.type
_entity_poly.pdbx_seq_one_letter_code
_entity_poly.pdbx_strand_id
1 'polypeptide(L)'
;MKSYDPIRSERRLLEALQTAETATLALRDYAATVLLPGPPAAGGPSIGEAAPARVELLEGGWLAITLEAVLPHRGDGDRGRFLAHSLRAAIRQAFPDRLPPKFHICVLAYEHIYGPGRRFSDHDNLELKHCQDVLEAAFLTNDTSALCSAFQCSRRGKRNATRIWVLPAEAFPKWLENHRACWAGPPET
;
A
#
# COMPACT_ATOMS: atom_id res chain seq x y z
N MET A 1 29.33 4.33 -40.26
CA MET A 1 29.27 4.85 -38.89
C MET A 1 27.80 5.03 -38.55
N LYS A 2 27.25 4.24 -37.59
CA LYS A 2 25.86 4.45 -37.14
C LYS A 2 25.85 5.70 -36.25
N SER A 3 25.05 6.68 -36.64
CA SER A 3 24.87 7.91 -35.86
C SER A 3 24.35 7.56 -34.48
N TYR A 4 25.01 8.03 -33.44
CA TYR A 4 24.54 7.93 -32.05
C TYR A 4 23.34 8.86 -31.88
N ASP A 5 22.18 8.25 -31.56
CA ASP A 5 20.94 8.98 -31.25
C ASP A 5 20.73 8.94 -29.72
N PRO A 6 20.97 10.04 -29.01
CA PRO A 6 20.89 10.09 -27.57
C PRO A 6 19.46 9.82 -27.05
N ILE A 7 18.44 10.33 -27.71
CA ILE A 7 17.02 10.16 -27.29
C ILE A 7 16.61 8.69 -27.35
N ARG A 8 17.01 8.01 -28.43
CA ARG A 8 16.74 6.59 -28.62
C ARG A 8 17.48 5.73 -27.61
N SER A 9 18.68 6.14 -27.22
CA SER A 9 19.49 5.45 -26.22
C SER A 9 18.91 5.62 -24.81
N GLU A 10 18.46 6.81 -24.46
CA GLU A 10 17.82 7.11 -23.18
C GLU A 10 16.50 6.34 -23.02
N ARG A 11 15.67 6.33 -24.05
CA ARG A 11 14.43 5.55 -24.05
C ARG A 11 14.68 4.06 -23.85
N ARG A 12 15.67 3.48 -24.52
CA ARG A 12 16.04 2.08 -24.35
C ARG A 12 16.58 1.78 -22.95
N LEU A 13 17.33 2.72 -22.37
CA LEU A 13 17.81 2.60 -20.99
C LEU A 13 16.64 2.58 -20.00
N LEU A 14 15.67 3.47 -20.17
CA LEU A 14 14.46 3.51 -19.33
C LEU A 14 13.63 2.23 -19.46
N GLU A 15 13.43 1.73 -20.68
CA GLU A 15 12.72 0.46 -20.91
C GLU A 15 13.46 -0.73 -20.29
N ALA A 16 14.79 -0.77 -20.38
CA ALA A 16 15.60 -1.81 -19.74
C ALA A 16 15.54 -1.72 -18.21
N LEU A 17 15.59 -0.51 -17.64
CA LEU A 17 15.46 -0.26 -16.21
C LEU A 17 14.11 -0.75 -15.70
N GLN A 18 13.01 -0.36 -16.35
CA GLN A 18 11.67 -0.83 -15.99
C GLN A 18 11.55 -2.36 -16.06
N THR A 19 12.16 -2.99 -17.05
CA THR A 19 12.15 -4.45 -17.19
C THR A 19 12.92 -5.11 -16.04
N ALA A 20 14.08 -4.57 -15.68
CA ALA A 20 14.89 -5.08 -14.58
C ALA A 20 14.20 -4.89 -13.22
N GLU A 21 13.56 -3.75 -12.99
CA GLU A 21 12.75 -3.49 -11.79
C GLU A 21 11.59 -4.46 -11.69
N THR A 22 10.84 -4.66 -12.78
CA THR A 22 9.73 -5.63 -12.82
C THR A 22 10.20 -7.05 -12.52
N ALA A 23 11.32 -7.48 -13.09
CA ALA A 23 11.91 -8.78 -12.83
C ALA A 23 12.39 -8.90 -11.37
N THR A 24 12.98 -7.85 -10.81
CA THR A 24 13.42 -7.82 -9.42
C THR A 24 12.23 -7.94 -8.45
N LEU A 25 11.13 -7.25 -8.74
CA LEU A 25 9.89 -7.33 -7.96
C LEU A 25 9.28 -8.73 -8.02
N ALA A 26 9.21 -9.34 -9.21
CA ALA A 26 8.73 -10.70 -9.38
C ALA A 26 9.60 -11.73 -8.62
N LEU A 27 10.93 -11.56 -8.63
CA LEU A 27 11.84 -12.41 -7.88
C LEU A 27 11.68 -12.22 -6.36
N ARG A 28 11.46 -10.99 -5.88
CA ARG A 28 11.19 -10.72 -4.46
C ARG A 28 9.86 -11.33 -4.03
N ASP A 29 8.81 -11.22 -4.84
CA ASP A 29 7.51 -11.84 -4.54
C ASP A 29 7.60 -13.37 -4.54
N TYR A 30 8.32 -13.96 -5.50
CA TYR A 30 8.62 -15.38 -5.51
C TYR A 30 9.42 -15.81 -4.27
N ALA A 31 10.47 -15.08 -3.93
CA ALA A 31 11.29 -15.36 -2.74
C ALA A 31 10.45 -15.24 -1.45
N ALA A 32 9.59 -14.25 -1.34
CA ALA A 32 8.68 -14.11 -0.21
C ALA A 32 7.65 -15.24 -0.13
N THR A 33 7.25 -15.81 -1.27
CA THR A 33 6.31 -16.93 -1.34
C THR A 33 6.97 -18.26 -1.00
N VAL A 34 8.24 -18.46 -1.43
CA VAL A 34 8.96 -19.73 -1.30
C VAL A 34 9.78 -19.80 -0.02
N LEU A 35 10.35 -18.68 0.43
CA LEU A 35 11.26 -18.63 1.58
C LEU A 35 10.55 -18.29 2.91
N LEU A 36 9.26 -17.90 2.87
CA LEU A 36 8.49 -17.82 4.11
C LEU A 36 8.26 -19.25 4.62
N PRO A 37 8.58 -19.54 5.89
CA PRO A 37 8.24 -20.84 6.47
C PRO A 37 6.75 -21.09 6.26
N GLY A 38 6.42 -22.35 5.94
CA GLY A 38 5.05 -22.83 5.78
C GLY A 38 4.16 -22.45 6.98
N PRO A 39 2.86 -22.74 6.92
CA PRO A 39 1.92 -22.36 7.96
C PRO A 39 2.50 -22.72 9.34
N PRO A 40 2.37 -21.84 10.34
CA PRO A 40 2.93 -22.06 11.68
C PRO A 40 2.49 -23.43 12.17
N ALA A 41 3.45 -24.18 12.68
CA ALA A 41 3.20 -25.49 13.26
C ALA A 41 2.00 -25.41 14.22
N ALA A 42 1.06 -26.32 14.08
CA ALA A 42 -0.13 -26.40 14.90
C ALA A 42 0.27 -26.42 16.39
N GLY A 43 -0.01 -25.35 17.13
CA GLY A 43 0.30 -25.24 18.57
C GLY A 43 0.62 -23.85 19.08
N GLY A 44 0.77 -22.84 18.20
CA GLY A 44 0.83 -21.44 18.67
C GLY A 44 -0.56 -20.89 18.95
N PRO A 45 -0.69 -19.85 19.82
CA PRO A 45 -1.98 -19.22 20.06
C PRO A 45 -2.58 -18.85 18.69
N SER A 46 -3.84 -19.22 18.44
CA SER A 46 -4.53 -18.96 17.20
C SER A 46 -4.43 -17.47 16.89
N ILE A 47 -3.56 -17.12 15.96
CA ILE A 47 -3.51 -15.78 15.38
C ILE A 47 -4.85 -15.67 14.66
N GLY A 48 -5.77 -14.87 15.20
CA GLY A 48 -7.11 -14.71 14.68
C GLY A 48 -7.08 -14.52 13.16
N GLU A 49 -8.12 -15.04 12.50
CA GLU A 49 -8.30 -14.99 11.05
C GLU A 49 -7.78 -13.69 10.44
N ALA A 50 -7.03 -13.84 9.35
CA ALA A 50 -6.46 -12.72 8.60
C ALA A 50 -7.50 -11.62 8.44
N ALA A 51 -7.20 -10.42 8.93
CA ALA A 51 -8.09 -9.29 8.71
C ALA A 51 -8.30 -9.17 7.19
N PRO A 52 -9.53 -9.31 6.69
CA PRO A 52 -9.77 -9.33 5.26
C PRO A 52 -9.28 -8.01 4.66
N ALA A 53 -8.53 -8.12 3.58
CA ALA A 53 -8.11 -6.99 2.78
C ALA A 53 -8.92 -6.96 1.47
N ARG A 54 -9.26 -5.77 1.01
CA ARG A 54 -9.96 -5.55 -0.26
C ARG A 54 -9.25 -4.47 -1.05
N VAL A 55 -9.14 -4.68 -2.37
CA VAL A 55 -8.55 -3.71 -3.31
C VAL A 55 -9.60 -3.37 -4.36
N GLU A 56 -9.84 -2.10 -4.57
CA GLU A 56 -10.82 -1.57 -5.51
C GLU A 56 -10.15 -0.53 -6.42
N LEU A 57 -10.32 -0.70 -7.73
CA LEU A 57 -9.94 0.32 -8.70
C LEU A 57 -11.16 1.23 -8.91
N LEU A 58 -11.00 2.50 -8.61
CA LEU A 58 -12.05 3.51 -8.69
C LEU A 58 -12.02 4.24 -10.04
N GLU A 59 -13.13 4.89 -10.36
CA GLU A 59 -13.20 5.84 -11.46
C GLU A 59 -12.14 6.94 -11.29
N GLY A 60 -11.46 7.29 -12.37
CA GLY A 60 -10.31 8.21 -12.32
C GLY A 60 -8.96 7.53 -12.06
N GLY A 61 -8.92 6.20 -11.99
CA GLY A 61 -7.67 5.43 -11.92
C GLY A 61 -7.05 5.38 -10.51
N TRP A 62 -7.80 5.73 -9.47
CA TRP A 62 -7.34 5.63 -8.08
C TRP A 62 -7.53 4.20 -7.56
N LEU A 63 -6.70 3.82 -6.61
CA LEU A 63 -6.91 2.59 -5.86
C LEU A 63 -7.36 2.92 -4.43
N ALA A 64 -8.39 2.21 -3.98
CA ALA A 64 -8.80 2.19 -2.59
C ALA A 64 -8.55 0.79 -2.03
N ILE A 65 -7.81 0.71 -0.96
CA ILE A 65 -7.47 -0.54 -0.28
C ILE A 65 -8.02 -0.46 1.13
N THR A 66 -8.80 -1.44 1.53
CA THR A 66 -9.37 -1.50 2.87
C THR A 66 -8.80 -2.71 3.59
N LEU A 67 -8.18 -2.47 4.74
CA LEU A 67 -7.81 -3.49 5.72
C LEU A 67 -8.83 -3.40 6.86
N GLU A 68 -9.45 -4.51 7.25
CA GLU A 68 -10.41 -4.53 8.36
C GLU A 68 -9.71 -4.58 9.73
N ALA A 69 -8.63 -3.83 9.86
CA ALA A 69 -7.88 -3.64 11.10
C ALA A 69 -7.18 -2.28 11.09
N VAL A 70 -6.93 -1.74 12.26
CA VAL A 70 -5.94 -0.66 12.43
C VAL A 70 -4.55 -1.29 12.33
N LEU A 71 -3.61 -0.59 11.70
CA LEU A 71 -2.23 -1.07 11.61
C LEU A 71 -1.67 -1.39 13.00
N PRO A 72 -0.84 -2.44 13.13
CA PRO A 72 -0.19 -2.77 14.38
C PRO A 72 0.81 -1.69 14.78
N HIS A 73 1.24 -1.73 16.03
CA HIS A 73 2.33 -0.88 16.48
C HIS A 73 3.68 -1.36 15.94
N ARG A 74 4.62 -0.45 15.81
CA ARG A 74 6.02 -0.79 15.54
C ARG A 74 6.53 -1.76 16.59
N GLY A 75 7.23 -2.80 16.14
CA GLY A 75 7.68 -3.89 17.00
C GLY A 75 6.76 -5.11 17.05
N ASP A 76 5.50 -5.00 16.63
CA ASP A 76 4.58 -6.14 16.44
C ASP A 76 4.87 -6.87 15.11
N GLY A 77 6.12 -7.27 14.88
CA GLY A 77 6.61 -7.74 13.58
C GLY A 77 5.79 -8.85 12.92
N ASP A 78 5.24 -9.78 13.68
CA ASP A 78 4.41 -10.87 13.14
C ASP A 78 3.07 -10.36 12.61
N ARG A 79 2.46 -9.38 13.27
CA ARG A 79 1.19 -8.78 12.82
C ARG A 79 1.38 -7.94 11.56
N GLY A 80 2.49 -7.22 11.45
CA GLY A 80 2.85 -6.46 10.24
C GLY A 80 3.03 -7.37 9.03
N ARG A 81 3.76 -8.47 9.17
CA ARG A 81 3.93 -9.48 8.12
C ARG A 81 2.62 -10.11 7.70
N PHE A 82 1.75 -10.38 8.66
CA PHE A 82 0.45 -10.96 8.41
C PHE A 82 -0.46 -10.03 7.59
N LEU A 83 -0.49 -8.74 7.91
CA LEU A 83 -1.21 -7.74 7.10
C LEU A 83 -0.62 -7.64 5.69
N ALA A 84 0.69 -7.68 5.54
CA ALA A 84 1.34 -7.69 4.23
C ALA A 84 0.94 -8.92 3.40
N HIS A 85 0.80 -10.09 4.03
CA HIS A 85 0.31 -11.31 3.35
C HIS A 85 -1.13 -11.15 2.87
N SER A 86 -2.03 -10.67 3.74
CA SER A 86 -3.44 -10.40 3.40
C SER A 86 -3.56 -9.39 2.26
N LEU A 87 -2.75 -8.34 2.28
CA LEU A 87 -2.72 -7.32 1.25
C LEU A 87 -2.26 -7.88 -0.10
N ARG A 88 -1.19 -8.69 -0.14
CA ARG A 88 -0.73 -9.37 -1.37
C ARG A 88 -1.82 -10.29 -1.93
N ALA A 89 -2.50 -11.04 -1.07
CA ALA A 89 -3.60 -11.91 -1.49
C ALA A 89 -4.75 -11.12 -2.12
N ALA A 90 -5.14 -10.01 -1.50
CA ALA A 90 -6.20 -9.13 -2.01
C ALA A 90 -5.81 -8.47 -3.36
N ILE A 91 -4.55 -8.06 -3.53
CA ILE A 91 -4.05 -7.51 -4.79
C ILE A 91 -4.14 -8.56 -5.90
N ARG A 92 -3.67 -9.79 -5.66
CA ARG A 92 -3.78 -10.89 -6.63
C ARG A 92 -5.23 -11.18 -7.00
N GLN A 93 -6.13 -11.15 -6.03
CA GLN A 93 -7.56 -11.37 -6.27
C GLN A 93 -8.20 -10.25 -7.10
N ALA A 94 -7.78 -9.00 -6.91
CA ALA A 94 -8.29 -7.85 -7.65
C ALA A 94 -7.77 -7.80 -9.10
N PHE A 95 -6.61 -8.40 -9.37
CA PHE A 95 -5.94 -8.38 -10.68
C PHE A 95 -5.50 -9.79 -11.10
N PRO A 96 -6.46 -10.77 -11.27
CA PRO A 96 -6.11 -12.18 -11.50
C PRO A 96 -5.41 -12.41 -12.84
N ASP A 97 -5.84 -11.71 -13.89
CA ASP A 97 -5.42 -11.93 -15.27
C ASP A 97 -4.71 -10.72 -15.90
N ARG A 98 -4.36 -9.73 -15.09
CA ARG A 98 -3.72 -8.51 -15.56
C ARG A 98 -2.75 -7.94 -14.53
N LEU A 99 -1.76 -7.21 -15.00
CA LEU A 99 -0.89 -6.46 -14.12
C LEU A 99 -1.66 -5.30 -13.43
N PRO A 100 -1.40 -5.03 -12.15
CA PRO A 100 -1.90 -3.84 -11.49
C PRO A 100 -1.45 -2.56 -12.20
N PRO A 101 -2.25 -1.48 -12.13
CA PRO A 101 -1.84 -0.18 -12.66
C PRO A 101 -0.58 0.30 -11.93
N LYS A 102 0.29 1.00 -12.66
CA LYS A 102 1.51 1.59 -12.10
C LYS A 102 1.38 3.11 -12.01
N PHE A 103 1.77 3.64 -10.86
CA PHE A 103 1.81 5.08 -10.58
C PHE A 103 3.26 5.56 -10.63
N HIS A 104 3.49 6.67 -11.30
CA HIS A 104 4.83 7.26 -11.41
C HIS A 104 5.04 8.32 -10.32
N ILE A 105 4.19 9.33 -10.26
CA ILE A 105 4.17 10.33 -9.19
C ILE A 105 2.86 10.17 -8.43
N CYS A 106 2.94 9.82 -7.17
CA CYS A 106 1.75 9.42 -6.40
C CYS A 106 1.80 9.86 -4.94
N VAL A 107 0.63 9.79 -4.32
CA VAL A 107 0.45 9.91 -2.87
C VAL A 107 -0.17 8.63 -2.34
N LEU A 108 0.42 8.08 -1.29
CA LEU A 108 -0.17 7.06 -0.44
C LEU A 108 -0.86 7.74 0.74
N ALA A 109 -2.19 7.77 0.73
CA ALA A 109 -2.95 8.36 1.82
C ALA A 109 -3.52 7.26 2.73
N TYR A 110 -3.10 7.25 3.98
CA TYR A 110 -3.52 6.29 5.01
C TYR A 110 -4.59 6.95 5.90
N GLU A 111 -5.77 6.38 5.91
CA GLU A 111 -6.88 6.77 6.76
C GLU A 111 -7.08 5.72 7.85
N HIS A 112 -6.65 6.00 9.08
CA HIS A 112 -6.81 5.12 10.23
C HIS A 112 -8.18 5.33 10.87
N ILE A 113 -9.04 4.31 10.82
CA ILE A 113 -10.40 4.37 11.32
C ILE A 113 -10.47 3.61 12.65
N TYR A 114 -10.84 4.32 13.71
CA TYR A 114 -10.91 3.76 15.06
C TYR A 114 -12.37 3.58 15.48
N GLY A 115 -12.74 2.32 15.72
CA GLY A 115 -14.06 1.96 16.24
C GLY A 115 -14.31 2.44 17.67
N PRO A 116 -15.54 2.23 18.19
CA PRO A 116 -15.91 2.60 19.53
C PRO A 116 -14.96 1.99 20.58
N GLY A 117 -14.62 2.75 21.60
CA GLY A 117 -13.77 2.30 22.70
C GLY A 117 -12.26 2.19 22.41
N ARG A 118 -11.84 2.24 21.15
CA ARG A 118 -10.42 2.20 20.81
C ARG A 118 -9.80 3.60 20.87
N ARG A 119 -8.65 3.73 21.55
CA ARG A 119 -7.88 4.97 21.57
C ARG A 119 -7.18 5.21 20.24
N PHE A 120 -6.98 6.47 19.87
CA PHE A 120 -6.09 6.84 18.78
C PHE A 120 -4.66 6.44 19.12
N SER A 121 -3.94 5.97 18.15
CA SER A 121 -2.49 5.74 18.23
C SER A 121 -1.77 6.88 17.52
N ASP A 122 -0.59 7.24 18.00
CA ASP A 122 0.29 8.17 17.31
C ASP A 122 0.74 7.55 15.99
N HIS A 123 0.78 8.34 14.93
CA HIS A 123 1.08 7.86 13.59
C HIS A 123 2.49 7.28 13.48
N ASP A 124 3.46 7.83 14.19
CA ASP A 124 4.84 7.35 14.23
C ASP A 124 5.00 5.99 14.93
N ASN A 125 4.01 5.60 15.75
CA ASN A 125 3.97 4.29 16.41
C ASN A 125 3.30 3.20 15.56
N LEU A 126 2.70 3.55 14.42
CA LEU A 126 2.06 2.58 13.54
C LEU A 126 3.08 1.95 12.57
N GLU A 127 2.94 0.65 12.36
CA GLU A 127 3.81 -0.11 11.45
C GLU A 127 3.30 0.00 10.00
N LEU A 128 3.75 1.01 9.28
CA LEU A 128 3.40 1.21 7.89
C LEU A 128 4.29 0.44 6.92
N LYS A 129 5.56 0.20 7.31
CA LYS A 129 6.58 -0.28 6.39
C LYS A 129 6.17 -1.54 5.63
N HIS A 130 5.64 -2.55 6.32
CA HIS A 130 5.25 -3.80 5.67
C HIS A 130 4.11 -3.61 4.63
N CYS A 131 3.16 -2.70 4.91
CA CYS A 131 2.13 -2.37 3.94
C CYS A 131 2.71 -1.56 2.77
N GLN A 132 3.53 -0.57 3.08
CA GLN A 132 4.17 0.29 2.08
C GLN A 132 5.04 -0.53 1.12
N ASP A 133 5.90 -1.42 1.61
CA ASP A 133 6.73 -2.30 0.79
C ASP A 133 5.87 -3.12 -0.22
N VAL A 134 4.68 -3.58 0.20
CA VAL A 134 3.76 -4.31 -0.69
C VAL A 134 3.14 -3.40 -1.75
N LEU A 135 2.73 -2.19 -1.35
CA LEU A 135 2.12 -1.23 -2.27
C LEU A 135 3.13 -0.72 -3.30
N GLU A 136 4.33 -0.42 -2.89
CA GLU A 136 5.44 -0.01 -3.75
C GLU A 136 5.72 -1.09 -4.80
N ALA A 137 5.90 -2.32 -4.35
CA ALA A 137 6.13 -3.43 -5.26
C ALA A 137 4.98 -3.64 -6.26
N ALA A 138 3.74 -3.50 -5.83
CA ALA A 138 2.57 -3.78 -6.67
C ALA A 138 2.20 -2.62 -7.60
N PHE A 139 2.27 -1.38 -7.11
CA PHE A 139 1.61 -0.24 -7.78
C PHE A 139 2.55 0.90 -8.17
N LEU A 140 3.74 1.01 -7.61
CA LEU A 140 4.65 2.11 -7.91
C LEU A 140 5.70 1.71 -8.94
N THR A 141 6.13 2.68 -9.75
CA THR A 141 7.28 2.49 -10.64
C THR A 141 8.61 2.68 -9.89
N ASN A 142 8.58 3.49 -8.83
CA ASN A 142 9.73 3.76 -7.97
C ASN A 142 9.23 4.30 -6.62
N ASP A 143 9.96 4.03 -5.54
CA ASP A 143 9.66 4.40 -4.15
C ASP A 143 10.44 5.62 -3.65
N THR A 144 11.13 6.34 -4.53
CA THR A 144 11.90 7.51 -4.12
C THR A 144 10.99 8.61 -3.57
N SER A 145 11.48 9.33 -2.58
CA SER A 145 10.76 10.45 -1.96
C SER A 145 10.37 11.57 -2.94
N ALA A 146 11.00 11.63 -4.10
CA ALA A 146 10.64 12.55 -5.17
C ALA A 146 9.38 12.13 -5.93
N LEU A 147 9.03 10.84 -5.94
CA LEU A 147 7.95 10.27 -6.74
C LEU A 147 6.78 9.77 -5.89
N CYS A 148 7.03 9.43 -4.62
CA CYS A 148 6.01 8.92 -3.72
C CYS A 148 5.99 9.74 -2.42
N SER A 149 4.85 10.33 -2.11
CA SER A 149 4.59 11.01 -0.83
C SER A 149 3.61 10.20 0.00
N ALA A 150 3.77 10.22 1.33
CA ALA A 150 2.84 9.58 2.25
C ALA A 150 2.09 10.63 3.07
N PHE A 151 0.80 10.44 3.23
CA PHE A 151 -0.07 11.22 4.09
C PHE A 151 -0.80 10.29 5.06
N GLN A 152 -0.93 10.70 6.31
CA GLN A 152 -1.67 9.94 7.32
C GLN A 152 -2.71 10.82 8.00
N CYS A 153 -3.88 10.25 8.24
CA CYS A 153 -4.93 10.87 9.03
C CYS A 153 -5.68 9.81 9.85
N SER A 154 -6.39 10.26 10.88
CA SER A 154 -7.16 9.39 11.76
C SER A 154 -8.57 9.95 11.96
N ARG A 155 -9.57 9.05 12.01
CA ARG A 155 -10.93 9.43 12.37
C ARG A 155 -11.64 8.36 13.17
N ARG A 156 -12.78 8.73 13.76
CA ARG A 156 -13.72 7.79 14.37
C ARG A 156 -14.57 7.10 13.30
N GLY A 157 -14.93 5.85 13.56
CA GLY A 157 -15.80 5.07 12.71
C GLY A 157 -16.56 3.99 13.46
N LYS A 158 -17.40 3.25 12.75
CA LYS A 158 -18.22 2.18 13.33
C LYS A 158 -17.39 0.94 13.71
N ARG A 159 -16.25 0.73 13.04
CA ARG A 159 -15.34 -0.41 13.26
C ARG A 159 -13.90 0.02 13.01
N ASN A 160 -12.97 -0.80 13.50
CA ASN A 160 -11.55 -0.61 13.21
C ASN A 160 -11.27 -0.94 11.75
N ALA A 161 -10.57 -0.05 11.06
CA ALA A 161 -10.10 -0.29 9.70
C ALA A 161 -8.91 0.62 9.39
N THR A 162 -8.17 0.27 8.36
CA THR A 162 -7.24 1.18 7.67
C THR A 162 -7.63 1.22 6.21
N ARG A 163 -7.88 2.40 5.68
CA ARG A 163 -8.00 2.63 4.25
C ARG A 163 -6.72 3.22 3.72
N ILE A 164 -6.26 2.67 2.61
CA ILE A 164 -5.07 3.16 1.93
C ILE A 164 -5.49 3.55 0.52
N TRP A 165 -5.20 4.78 0.16
CA TRP A 165 -5.49 5.31 -1.15
C TRP A 165 -4.17 5.45 -1.91
N VAL A 166 -4.12 4.94 -3.13
CA VAL A 166 -3.01 5.18 -4.07
C VAL A 166 -3.56 6.08 -5.17
N LEU A 167 -3.08 7.30 -5.21
CA LEU A 167 -3.59 8.32 -6.14
C LEU A 167 -2.44 9.01 -6.89
N PRO A 168 -2.66 9.41 -8.15
CA PRO A 168 -1.78 10.37 -8.80
C PRO A 168 -1.65 11.63 -7.93
N ALA A 169 -0.45 12.22 -7.89
CA ALA A 169 -0.19 13.38 -7.01
C ALA A 169 -1.12 14.56 -7.31
N GLU A 170 -1.48 14.78 -8.56
CA GLU A 170 -2.41 15.82 -8.99
C GLU A 170 -3.85 15.61 -8.50
N ALA A 171 -4.21 14.39 -8.14
CA ALA A 171 -5.53 14.07 -7.62
C ALA A 171 -5.66 14.28 -6.10
N PHE A 172 -4.53 14.44 -5.39
CA PHE A 172 -4.51 14.54 -3.93
C PHE A 172 -5.29 15.75 -3.37
N PRO A 173 -5.24 16.95 -3.94
CA PRO A 173 -6.06 18.08 -3.47
C PRO A 173 -7.56 17.75 -3.48
N LYS A 174 -8.06 17.14 -4.56
CA LYS A 174 -9.47 16.73 -4.66
C LYS A 174 -9.81 15.62 -3.65
N TRP A 175 -8.89 14.70 -3.40
CA TRP A 175 -9.06 13.69 -2.37
C TRP A 175 -9.18 14.33 -0.98
N LEU A 176 -8.32 15.30 -0.63
CA LEU A 176 -8.38 16.04 0.63
C LEU A 176 -9.72 16.75 0.83
N GLU A 177 -10.25 17.42 -0.20
CA GLU A 177 -11.55 18.08 -0.16
C GLU A 177 -12.67 17.10 0.19
N ASN A 178 -12.67 15.92 -0.43
CA ASN A 178 -13.68 14.88 -0.23
C ASN A 178 -13.54 14.14 1.11
N HIS A 179 -12.37 14.23 1.74
CA HIS A 179 -12.05 13.52 2.99
C HIS A 179 -11.81 14.47 4.17
N ARG A 180 -12.48 15.62 4.20
CA ARG A 180 -12.33 16.64 5.25
C ARG A 180 -12.48 16.09 6.67
N ALA A 181 -13.38 15.14 6.89
CA ALA A 181 -13.59 14.49 8.18
C ALA A 181 -12.34 13.74 8.72
N CYS A 182 -11.35 13.48 7.86
CA CYS A 182 -10.12 12.78 8.25
C CYS A 182 -9.07 13.73 8.86
N TRP A 183 -9.13 15.04 8.59
CA TRP A 183 -8.07 15.96 8.96
C TRP A 183 -8.56 17.30 9.56
N ALA A 184 -9.83 17.64 9.38
CA ALA A 184 -10.36 18.94 9.84
C ALA A 184 -10.77 18.95 11.33
N GLY A 185 -10.64 17.83 12.05
CA GLY A 185 -11.16 17.69 13.41
C GLY A 185 -12.70 17.62 13.46
N PRO A 186 -13.29 17.33 14.61
CA PRO A 186 -14.73 17.52 14.81
C PRO A 186 -15.07 19.00 14.67
N PRO A 187 -16.25 19.36 14.11
CA PRO A 187 -16.69 20.75 14.09
C PRO A 187 -16.70 21.28 15.52
N GLU A 188 -16.15 22.47 15.70
CA GLU A 188 -16.23 23.18 16.98
C GLU A 188 -17.71 23.37 17.31
N THR A 189 -18.16 22.76 18.39
CA THR A 189 -19.53 22.87 18.95
C THR A 189 -19.64 24.11 19.81
#